data_e2cec5ba5eb6a4973e4a5949263b4660
#
_entry.id   e2cec5ba5eb6a4973e4a5949263b4660
#
_cell.length_a   1.000
_cell.length_b   1.000
_cell.length_c   1.000
_cell.angle_alpha   90.00
_cell.angle_beta   90.00
_cell.angle_gamma   90.00
#
_symmetry.space_group_name_H-M   'P 1'
#
loop_
_entity.id
_entity.type
_entity.pdbx_description
1 polymer ?
#
loop_
_entity_poly.entity_id
_entity_poly.type
_entity_poly.pdbx_seq_one_letter_code
_entity_poly.pdbx_strand_id
1 'polypeptide(L)'
;MLLLVLVEGMFLYSYTRSYYNGVQQTMVRRFSSITGQLKMYTGDTAQKASASRSVALRRMVEQFSDKDKYEFMLLDSYGGVIASSSGTDADGIVTQSDFEQAQDAVDGMGVALYKTQSGEQVMSVCYLVPYAAEDVAAMRLVTSMTLVTRQLKNAIAVSGVIVLAILVFTVMSGLYFVRSIVVPLGQV
;
A
#
# COMPACT_ATOMS: atom_id res chain seq x y z
N MET A 1 -22.96 -13.08 22.12
CA MET A 1 -23.08 -12.92 20.65
C MET A 1 -22.56 -11.57 20.17
N LEU A 2 -23.12 -10.46 20.64
CA LEU A 2 -22.71 -9.10 20.21
C LEU A 2 -21.22 -8.83 20.46
N LEU A 3 -20.69 -9.28 21.59
CA LEU A 3 -19.26 -9.14 21.95
C LEU A 3 -18.35 -9.89 20.98
N LEU A 4 -18.71 -11.08 20.52
CA LEU A 4 -17.93 -11.86 19.56
C LEU A 4 -17.85 -11.15 18.20
N VAL A 5 -18.95 -10.61 17.71
CA VAL A 5 -18.99 -9.83 16.47
C VAL A 5 -18.13 -8.55 16.58
N LEU A 6 -18.17 -7.89 17.75
CA LEU A 6 -17.34 -6.70 18.01
C LEU A 6 -15.85 -7.04 18.02
N VAL A 7 -15.46 -8.12 18.72
CA VAL A 7 -14.05 -8.56 18.77
C VAL A 7 -13.54 -8.92 17.39
N GLU A 8 -14.35 -9.62 16.59
CA GLU A 8 -13.95 -9.98 15.22
C GLU A 8 -13.85 -8.76 14.31
N GLY A 9 -14.79 -7.84 14.38
CA GLY A 9 -14.71 -6.58 13.63
C GLY A 9 -13.46 -5.78 13.98
N MET A 10 -13.09 -5.72 15.26
CA MET A 10 -11.89 -5.06 15.74
C MET A 10 -10.62 -5.79 15.26
N PHE A 11 -10.62 -7.13 15.28
CA PHE A 11 -9.50 -7.93 14.77
C PHE A 11 -9.30 -7.72 13.26
N LEU A 12 -10.36 -7.80 12.46
CA LEU A 12 -10.28 -7.57 11.01
C LEU A 12 -9.82 -6.15 10.68
N TYR A 13 -10.32 -5.16 11.40
CA TYR A 13 -9.87 -3.77 11.23
C TYR A 13 -8.38 -3.62 11.56
N SER A 14 -7.93 -4.16 12.69
CA SER A 14 -6.52 -4.12 13.12
C SER A 14 -5.62 -4.87 12.14
N TYR A 15 -6.04 -6.04 11.68
CA TYR A 15 -5.31 -6.85 10.70
C TYR A 15 -5.16 -6.11 9.37
N THR A 16 -6.23 -5.53 8.86
CA THR A 16 -6.23 -4.74 7.62
C THR A 16 -5.27 -3.57 7.74
N ARG A 17 -5.38 -2.80 8.80
CA ARG A 17 -4.52 -1.63 9.06
C ARG A 17 -3.05 -2.01 9.18
N SER A 18 -2.75 -3.09 9.91
CA SER A 18 -1.39 -3.60 10.06
C SER A 18 -0.78 -4.02 8.73
N TYR A 19 -1.59 -4.64 7.87
CA TYR A 19 -1.12 -5.09 6.57
C TYR A 19 -0.78 -3.92 5.62
N TYR A 20 -1.66 -2.91 5.52
CA TYR A 20 -1.38 -1.71 4.73
C TYR A 20 -0.14 -0.97 5.25
N ASN A 21 0.00 -0.82 6.56
CA ASN A 21 1.18 -0.21 7.17
C ASN A 21 2.46 -1.02 6.86
N GLY A 22 2.38 -2.35 6.83
CA GLY A 22 3.50 -3.22 6.47
C GLY A 22 3.98 -2.99 5.03
N VAL A 23 3.05 -2.89 4.07
CA VAL A 23 3.39 -2.57 2.68
C VAL A 23 4.01 -1.19 2.57
N GLN A 24 3.39 -0.18 3.19
CA GLN A 24 3.91 1.18 3.22
C GLN A 24 5.34 1.24 3.78
N GLN A 25 5.59 0.61 4.93
CA GLN A 25 6.93 0.57 5.52
C GLN A 25 7.96 -0.13 4.61
N THR A 26 7.54 -1.18 3.92
CA THR A 26 8.41 -1.88 2.96
C THR A 26 8.77 -0.96 1.79
N MET A 27 7.81 -0.22 1.25
CA MET A 27 8.05 0.75 0.18
C MET A 27 8.97 1.88 0.66
N VAL A 28 8.74 2.44 1.84
CA VAL A 28 9.57 3.49 2.44
C VAL A 28 11.03 3.01 2.64
N ARG A 29 11.22 1.78 3.12
CA ARG A 29 12.57 1.20 3.24
C ARG A 29 13.25 1.03 1.88
N ARG A 30 12.51 0.60 0.86
CA ARG A 30 13.03 0.53 -0.52
C ARG A 30 13.41 1.90 -1.04
N PHE A 31 12.58 2.91 -0.79
CA PHE A 31 12.90 4.30 -1.12
C PHE A 31 14.19 4.77 -0.45
N SER A 32 14.34 4.51 0.84
CA SER A 32 15.56 4.85 1.58
C SER A 32 16.82 4.19 0.98
N SER A 33 16.70 2.95 0.50
CA SER A 33 17.79 2.27 -0.22
C SER A 33 18.11 2.97 -1.56
N ILE A 34 17.08 3.35 -2.33
CA ILE A 34 17.23 4.03 -3.62
C ILE A 34 17.85 5.41 -3.43
N THR A 35 17.36 6.19 -2.45
CA THR A 35 17.91 7.52 -2.14
C THR A 35 19.31 7.45 -1.57
N GLY A 36 19.67 6.39 -0.84
CA GLY A 36 21.03 6.12 -0.41
C GLY A 36 21.98 5.90 -1.58
N GLN A 37 21.56 5.11 -2.57
CA GLN A 37 22.31 4.94 -3.82
C GLN A 37 22.42 6.26 -4.59
N LEU A 38 21.35 7.04 -4.68
CA LEU A 38 21.33 8.34 -5.32
C LEU A 38 22.36 9.29 -4.69
N LYS A 39 22.42 9.34 -3.36
CA LYS A 39 23.42 10.16 -2.63
C LYS A 39 24.85 9.75 -2.96
N MET A 40 25.13 8.47 -3.17
CA MET A 40 26.45 8.00 -3.62
C MET A 40 26.75 8.46 -5.04
N TYR A 41 25.75 8.49 -5.94
CA TYR A 41 25.92 8.98 -7.32
C TYR A 41 26.00 10.50 -7.41
N THR A 42 25.38 11.24 -6.49
CA THR A 42 25.33 12.71 -6.49
C THR A 42 26.29 13.35 -5.49
N GLY A 43 26.70 12.61 -4.43
CA GLY A 43 27.41 13.15 -3.26
C GLY A 43 28.83 13.65 -3.50
N ASP A 44 29.52 13.17 -4.54
CA ASP A 44 30.93 13.56 -4.80
C ASP A 44 31.08 14.62 -5.90
N THR A 45 30.00 15.12 -6.46
CA THR A 45 30.03 16.03 -7.59
C THR A 45 28.92 17.08 -7.57
N ALA A 46 28.91 17.91 -6.52
CA ALA A 46 28.14 19.18 -6.53
C ALA A 46 28.49 20.05 -7.76
N GLN A 47 29.51 19.67 -8.49
CA GLN A 47 30.05 20.34 -9.68
C GLN A 47 29.72 19.68 -11.03
N LYS A 48 29.05 18.48 -11.04
CA LYS A 48 28.56 17.93 -12.31
C LYS A 48 27.33 18.69 -12.76
N ALA A 49 27.31 19.11 -14.01
CA ALA A 49 26.19 19.83 -14.61
C ALA A 49 24.85 19.11 -14.36
N SER A 50 23.80 19.86 -14.10
CA SER A 50 22.42 19.39 -13.87
C SER A 50 21.99 18.34 -14.90
N ALA A 51 22.33 18.55 -16.17
CA ALA A 51 22.07 17.62 -17.27
C ALA A 51 22.69 16.22 -17.07
N SER A 52 23.87 16.14 -16.43
CA SER A 52 24.52 14.84 -16.16
C SER A 52 23.79 14.07 -15.05
N ARG A 53 23.14 14.76 -14.12
CA ARG A 53 22.34 14.15 -13.03
C ARG A 53 21.02 13.60 -13.55
N SER A 54 20.32 14.33 -14.42
CA SER A 54 19.07 13.84 -14.99
C SER A 54 19.28 12.60 -15.86
N VAL A 55 20.38 12.53 -16.63
CA VAL A 55 20.75 11.32 -17.37
C VAL A 55 21.05 10.15 -16.44
N ALA A 56 21.74 10.37 -15.33
CA ALA A 56 22.03 9.32 -14.34
C ALA A 56 20.75 8.82 -13.66
N LEU A 57 19.84 9.72 -13.32
CA LEU A 57 18.52 9.37 -12.75
C LEU A 57 17.67 8.55 -13.73
N ARG A 58 17.59 8.94 -15.00
CA ARG A 58 16.88 8.19 -16.03
C ARG A 58 17.45 6.79 -16.21
N ARG A 59 18.80 6.63 -16.25
CA ARG A 59 19.45 5.31 -16.28
C ARG A 59 19.11 4.47 -15.05
N MET A 60 19.03 5.07 -13.88
CA MET A 60 18.66 4.36 -12.64
C MET A 60 17.22 3.84 -12.71
N VAL A 61 16.30 4.59 -13.31
CA VAL A 61 14.91 4.13 -13.57
C VAL A 61 14.90 3.00 -14.60
N GLU A 62 15.63 3.15 -15.72
CA GLU A 62 15.72 2.12 -16.76
C GLU A 62 16.34 0.80 -16.25
N GLN A 63 17.32 0.88 -15.35
CA GLN A 63 18.05 -0.25 -14.77
C GLN A 63 17.43 -0.75 -13.46
N PHE A 64 16.26 -0.24 -13.07
CA PHE A 64 15.59 -0.65 -11.85
C PHE A 64 15.31 -2.16 -11.84
N SER A 65 15.83 -2.88 -10.86
CA SER A 65 15.84 -4.35 -10.84
C SER A 65 14.52 -5.00 -10.40
N ASP A 66 13.72 -4.30 -9.60
CA ASP A 66 12.50 -4.83 -8.99
C ASP A 66 11.22 -4.47 -9.79
N LYS A 67 11.31 -4.35 -11.12
CA LYS A 67 10.20 -3.96 -12.03
C LYS A 67 8.96 -4.85 -11.91
N ASP A 68 9.16 -6.12 -11.55
CA ASP A 68 8.06 -7.08 -11.39
C ASP A 68 7.16 -6.79 -10.17
N LYS A 69 7.67 -6.02 -9.20
CA LYS A 69 6.98 -5.73 -7.94
C LYS A 69 6.63 -4.27 -7.78
N TYR A 70 7.47 -3.41 -8.31
CA TYR A 70 7.36 -1.97 -8.14
C TYR A 70 7.58 -1.27 -9.47
N GLU A 71 6.79 -0.26 -9.74
CA GLU A 71 7.04 0.69 -10.79
C GLU A 71 7.73 1.91 -10.19
N PHE A 72 8.89 2.27 -10.72
CA PHE A 72 9.68 3.41 -10.27
C PHE A 72 9.60 4.52 -11.31
N MET A 73 9.26 5.73 -10.87
CA MET A 73 9.03 6.89 -11.72
C MET A 73 9.78 8.11 -11.22
N LEU A 74 10.16 8.97 -12.16
CA LEU A 74 10.63 10.33 -11.91
C LEU A 74 9.54 11.32 -12.25
N LEU A 75 9.35 12.33 -11.40
CA LEU A 75 8.33 13.36 -11.55
C LEU A 75 8.98 14.73 -11.70
N ASP A 76 8.35 15.58 -12.49
CA ASP A 76 8.65 17.01 -12.59
C ASP A 76 8.06 17.80 -11.41
N SER A 77 8.25 19.11 -11.41
CA SER A 77 7.74 20.02 -10.39
C SER A 77 6.20 20.16 -10.37
N TYR A 78 5.52 19.64 -11.36
CA TYR A 78 4.04 19.63 -11.45
C TYR A 78 3.46 18.25 -11.14
N GLY A 79 4.30 17.25 -10.79
CA GLY A 79 3.89 15.87 -10.58
C GLY A 79 3.72 15.06 -11.86
N GLY A 80 4.12 15.62 -13.01
CA GLY A 80 4.13 14.94 -14.30
C GLY A 80 5.24 13.88 -14.37
N VAL A 81 4.99 12.74 -15.03
CA VAL A 81 5.98 11.67 -15.15
C VAL A 81 6.96 11.96 -16.27
N ILE A 82 8.25 12.03 -15.91
CA ILE A 82 9.36 12.26 -16.84
C ILE A 82 9.93 10.94 -17.37
N ALA A 83 9.99 9.92 -16.51
CA ALA A 83 10.50 8.60 -16.83
C ALA A 83 9.86 7.54 -15.94
N SER A 84 9.62 6.35 -16.48
CA SER A 84 9.09 5.19 -15.77
C SER A 84 9.91 3.94 -16.05
N SER A 85 10.07 3.07 -15.06
CA SER A 85 10.77 1.80 -15.18
C SER A 85 10.02 0.76 -16.01
N SER A 86 8.70 0.91 -16.18
CA SER A 86 7.87 0.07 -17.04
C SER A 86 7.92 0.49 -18.51
N GLY A 87 8.41 1.69 -18.81
CA GLY A 87 8.43 2.25 -20.15
C GLY A 87 7.04 2.58 -20.71
N THR A 88 5.99 2.38 -19.92
CA THR A 88 4.64 2.81 -20.27
C THR A 88 4.48 4.28 -19.95
N ASP A 89 3.91 5.02 -20.92
CA ASP A 89 3.44 6.38 -20.66
C ASP A 89 2.48 6.35 -19.46
N ALA A 90 2.68 7.27 -18.54
CA ALA A 90 1.99 7.32 -17.25
C ALA A 90 0.47 7.58 -17.30
N ASP A 91 -0.17 7.35 -18.43
CA ASP A 91 -1.59 7.59 -18.68
C ASP A 91 -2.55 6.81 -17.75
N GLY A 92 -2.03 5.85 -16.97
CA GLY A 92 -2.81 5.09 -16.00
C GLY A 92 -2.85 5.67 -14.58
N ILE A 93 -2.02 6.66 -14.25
CA ILE A 93 -1.95 7.22 -12.88
C ILE A 93 -2.80 8.48 -12.80
N VAL A 94 -4.02 8.30 -12.31
CA VAL A 94 -5.04 9.35 -12.26
C VAL A 94 -4.88 10.31 -11.07
N THR A 95 -4.00 10.00 -10.09
CA THR A 95 -3.91 10.83 -8.89
C THR A 95 -2.53 11.41 -8.67
N GLN A 96 -2.49 12.66 -8.22
CA GLN A 96 -1.30 13.36 -7.74
C GLN A 96 -1.31 13.53 -6.22
N SER A 97 -2.25 12.88 -5.53
CA SER A 97 -2.45 13.08 -4.09
C SER A 97 -1.23 12.69 -3.23
N ASP A 98 -0.42 11.73 -3.68
CA ASP A 98 0.85 11.40 -3.04
C ASP A 98 1.90 12.49 -3.23
N PHE A 99 1.94 13.13 -4.39
CA PHE A 99 2.84 14.25 -4.67
C PHE A 99 2.43 15.51 -3.89
N GLU A 100 1.14 15.84 -3.85
CA GLU A 100 0.60 16.94 -3.05
C GLU A 100 0.89 16.74 -1.55
N GLN A 101 0.64 15.53 -1.03
CA GLN A 101 0.99 15.19 0.35
C GLN A 101 2.49 15.30 0.63
N ALA A 102 3.34 14.92 -0.34
CA ALA A 102 4.79 15.05 -0.20
C ALA A 102 5.22 16.52 -0.13
N GLN A 103 4.55 17.43 -0.85
CA GLN A 103 4.81 18.86 -0.80
C GLN A 103 4.46 19.47 0.56
N ASP A 104 3.39 19.00 1.19
CA ASP A 104 2.91 19.49 2.48
C ASP A 104 3.61 18.85 3.68
N ALA A 105 4.24 17.68 3.47
CA ALA A 105 4.88 16.92 4.52
C ALA A 105 6.28 17.46 4.87
N VAL A 106 6.59 17.53 6.18
CA VAL A 106 7.89 17.99 6.68
C VAL A 106 9.06 17.08 6.22
N ASP A 107 8.79 15.79 6.05
CA ASP A 107 9.75 14.80 5.58
C ASP A 107 9.79 14.70 4.05
N GLY A 108 8.98 15.47 3.35
CA GLY A 108 8.88 15.45 1.88
C GLY A 108 8.33 14.14 1.32
N MET A 109 7.57 13.38 2.11
CA MET A 109 7.03 12.08 1.70
C MET A 109 5.51 12.07 1.72
N GLY A 110 4.91 11.58 0.64
CA GLY A 110 3.47 11.37 0.52
C GLY A 110 3.14 9.93 0.15
N VAL A 111 2.00 9.44 0.63
CA VAL A 111 1.52 8.08 0.37
C VAL A 111 0.07 8.14 -0.04
N ALA A 112 -0.26 7.54 -1.18
CA ALA A 112 -1.63 7.45 -1.64
C ALA A 112 -2.04 6.02 -2.00
N LEU A 113 -3.31 5.73 -1.75
CA LEU A 113 -4.01 4.52 -2.20
C LEU A 113 -5.06 4.94 -3.20
N TYR A 114 -5.00 4.41 -4.42
CA TYR A 114 -5.96 4.74 -5.45
C TYR A 114 -6.27 3.54 -6.33
N LYS A 115 -7.26 3.68 -7.19
CA LYS A 115 -7.60 2.69 -8.21
C LYS A 115 -7.14 3.21 -9.57
N THR A 116 -6.49 2.36 -10.33
CA THR A 116 -6.16 2.63 -11.73
C THR A 116 -7.44 2.65 -12.59
N GLN A 117 -7.33 3.10 -13.83
CA GLN A 117 -8.44 3.03 -14.79
C GLN A 117 -8.93 1.59 -15.02
N SER A 118 -8.04 0.60 -14.92
CA SER A 118 -8.39 -0.83 -14.97
C SER A 118 -9.11 -1.35 -13.72
N GLY A 119 -9.31 -0.51 -12.68
CA GLY A 119 -9.93 -0.88 -11.41
C GLY A 119 -8.98 -1.57 -10.43
N GLU A 120 -7.71 -1.69 -10.77
CA GLU A 120 -6.69 -2.24 -9.89
C GLU A 120 -6.37 -1.29 -8.75
N GLN A 121 -6.31 -1.81 -7.52
CA GLN A 121 -5.90 -1.04 -6.37
C GLN A 121 -4.38 -1.01 -6.28
N VAL A 122 -3.82 0.18 -6.22
CA VAL A 122 -2.38 0.43 -6.13
C VAL A 122 -2.06 1.35 -4.96
N MET A 123 -0.85 1.19 -4.42
CA MET A 123 -0.26 2.10 -3.44
C MET A 123 0.91 2.81 -4.08
N SER A 124 0.95 4.12 -3.95
CA SER A 124 2.08 4.96 -4.35
C SER A 124 2.74 5.61 -3.14
N VAL A 125 4.05 5.74 -3.21
CA VAL A 125 4.85 6.52 -2.28
C VAL A 125 5.66 7.51 -3.11
N CYS A 126 5.50 8.79 -2.83
CA CYS A 126 6.23 9.88 -3.46
C CYS A 126 7.21 10.49 -2.47
N TYR A 127 8.39 10.85 -2.94
CA TYR A 127 9.42 11.52 -2.15
C TYR A 127 10.04 12.66 -2.94
N LEU A 128 10.05 13.86 -2.33
CA LEU A 128 10.66 15.03 -2.93
C LEU A 128 12.18 14.93 -2.91
N VAL A 129 12.80 15.25 -4.04
CA VAL A 129 14.27 15.28 -4.21
C VAL A 129 14.71 16.63 -4.77
N PRO A 130 14.57 17.70 -3.97
CA PRO A 130 14.67 19.09 -4.46
C PRO A 130 16.00 19.47 -5.09
N TYR A 131 17.02 18.63 -4.99
CA TYR A 131 18.36 18.89 -5.53
C TYR A 131 18.86 17.80 -6.50
N ALA A 132 17.97 16.90 -6.93
CA ALA A 132 18.41 15.78 -7.76
C ALA A 132 18.81 16.21 -9.16
N ALA A 133 17.98 16.99 -9.85
CA ALA A 133 18.25 17.58 -11.16
C ALA A 133 17.28 18.74 -11.40
N GLU A 134 17.53 19.57 -12.43
CA GLU A 134 16.72 20.73 -12.75
C GLU A 134 15.29 20.35 -13.21
N ASP A 135 15.19 19.23 -13.90
CA ASP A 135 13.94 18.68 -14.46
C ASP A 135 13.25 17.65 -13.53
N VAL A 136 13.89 17.21 -12.43
CA VAL A 136 13.36 16.18 -11.52
C VAL A 136 13.11 16.77 -10.16
N ALA A 137 11.85 16.81 -9.74
CA ALA A 137 11.42 17.31 -8.43
C ALA A 137 11.13 16.20 -7.44
N ALA A 138 10.66 15.04 -7.91
CA ALA A 138 10.28 13.94 -7.04
C ALA A 138 10.53 12.57 -7.69
N MET A 139 10.56 11.55 -6.84
CA MET A 139 10.56 10.15 -7.22
C MET A 139 9.31 9.50 -6.67
N ARG A 140 8.69 8.62 -7.44
CA ARG A 140 7.50 7.86 -7.06
C ARG A 140 7.76 6.37 -7.21
N LEU A 141 7.33 5.61 -6.22
CA LEU A 141 7.31 4.16 -6.26
C LEU A 141 5.86 3.69 -6.17
N VAL A 142 5.43 2.86 -7.12
CA VAL A 142 4.06 2.34 -7.19
C VAL A 142 4.09 0.82 -7.08
N THR A 143 3.16 0.24 -6.34
CA THR A 143 2.98 -1.21 -6.23
C THR A 143 1.52 -1.61 -6.31
N SER A 144 1.27 -2.75 -6.96
CA SER A 144 -0.05 -3.35 -7.01
C SER A 144 -0.47 -3.90 -5.64
N MET A 145 -1.69 -3.58 -5.22
CA MET A 145 -2.29 -4.09 -4.00
C MET A 145 -3.24 -5.28 -4.27
N THR A 146 -3.29 -5.77 -5.50
CA THR A 146 -4.25 -6.81 -5.92
C THR A 146 -4.07 -8.10 -5.14
N LEU A 147 -2.84 -8.58 -4.98
CA LEU A 147 -2.55 -9.79 -4.18
C LEU A 147 -2.92 -9.59 -2.71
N VAL A 148 -2.61 -8.41 -2.17
CA VAL A 148 -2.94 -7.99 -0.80
C VAL A 148 -4.45 -8.01 -0.59
N THR A 149 -5.18 -7.34 -1.46
CA THR A 149 -6.65 -7.26 -1.39
C THR A 149 -7.29 -8.63 -1.53
N ARG A 150 -6.75 -9.51 -2.38
CA ARG A 150 -7.24 -10.89 -2.54
C ARG A 150 -7.00 -11.74 -1.29
N GLN A 151 -5.82 -11.67 -0.69
CA GLN A 151 -5.51 -12.39 0.54
C GLN A 151 -6.37 -11.89 1.71
N LEU A 152 -6.57 -10.57 1.79
CA LEU A 152 -7.43 -9.96 2.80
C LEU A 152 -8.90 -10.41 2.65
N LYS A 153 -9.44 -10.41 1.42
CA LYS A 153 -10.79 -10.92 1.15
C LYS A 153 -10.95 -12.39 1.55
N ASN A 154 -9.96 -13.22 1.25
CA ASN A 154 -9.98 -14.62 1.65
C ASN A 154 -9.95 -14.78 3.18
N ALA A 155 -9.10 -14.03 3.89
CA ALA A 155 -9.05 -14.05 5.34
C ALA A 155 -10.40 -13.64 5.97
N ILE A 156 -11.02 -12.56 5.46
CA ILE A 156 -12.33 -12.10 5.90
C ILE A 156 -13.41 -13.17 5.65
N ALA A 157 -13.40 -13.82 4.48
CA ALA A 157 -14.36 -14.86 4.14
C ALA A 157 -14.22 -16.07 5.06
N VAL A 158 -13.00 -16.54 5.31
CA VAL A 158 -12.74 -17.69 6.22
C VAL A 158 -13.16 -17.35 7.64
N SER A 159 -12.82 -16.17 8.13
CA SER A 159 -13.23 -15.68 9.46
C SER A 159 -14.75 -15.62 9.58
N GLY A 160 -15.45 -15.06 8.60
CA GLY A 160 -16.92 -15.01 8.58
C GLY A 160 -17.58 -16.41 8.62
N VAL A 161 -17.01 -17.39 7.93
CA VAL A 161 -17.49 -18.78 7.99
C VAL A 161 -17.34 -19.37 9.39
N ILE A 162 -16.21 -19.13 10.05
CA ILE A 162 -15.95 -19.60 11.43
C ILE A 162 -16.95 -19.00 12.39
N VAL A 163 -17.22 -17.69 12.32
CA VAL A 163 -18.20 -17.02 13.17
C VAL A 163 -19.61 -17.57 12.94
N LEU A 164 -19.99 -17.77 11.68
CA LEU A 164 -21.28 -18.36 11.34
C LEU A 164 -21.44 -19.77 11.94
N ALA A 165 -20.39 -20.60 11.83
CA ALA A 165 -20.39 -21.94 12.42
C ALA A 165 -20.54 -21.92 13.95
N ILE A 166 -19.84 -21.05 14.64
CA ILE A 166 -19.96 -20.86 16.09
C ILE A 166 -21.37 -20.39 16.46
N LEU A 167 -21.95 -19.49 15.68
CA LEU A 167 -23.31 -18.99 15.88
C LEU A 167 -24.33 -20.12 15.79
N VAL A 168 -24.28 -20.90 14.72
CA VAL A 168 -25.19 -22.06 14.51
C VAL A 168 -25.04 -23.06 15.65
N PHE A 169 -23.80 -23.40 16.02
CA PHE A 169 -23.55 -24.34 17.13
C PHE A 169 -24.11 -23.83 18.47
N THR A 170 -23.94 -22.53 18.75
CA THR A 170 -24.46 -21.91 19.98
C THR A 170 -26.02 -21.97 20.03
N VAL A 171 -26.66 -21.65 18.90
CA VAL A 171 -28.12 -21.72 18.80
C VAL A 171 -28.62 -23.15 18.96
N MET A 172 -28.01 -24.11 18.28
CA MET A 172 -28.39 -25.52 18.39
C MET A 172 -28.19 -26.06 19.81
N SER A 173 -27.06 -25.73 20.45
CA SER A 173 -26.79 -26.11 21.83
C SER A 173 -27.82 -25.52 22.81
N GLY A 174 -28.17 -24.24 22.62
CA GLY A 174 -29.23 -23.59 23.43
C GLY A 174 -30.60 -24.24 23.27
N LEU A 175 -31.02 -24.54 22.04
CA LEU A 175 -32.28 -25.23 21.77
C LEU A 175 -32.28 -26.64 22.34
N TYR A 176 -31.18 -27.37 22.23
CA TYR A 176 -31.04 -28.68 22.82
C TYR A 176 -31.19 -28.62 24.37
N PHE A 177 -30.53 -27.67 25.01
CA PHE A 177 -30.60 -27.45 26.45
C PHE A 177 -32.03 -27.14 26.92
N VAL A 178 -32.74 -26.25 26.22
CA VAL A 178 -34.12 -25.90 26.52
C VAL A 178 -35.04 -27.12 26.40
N ARG A 179 -34.93 -27.89 25.32
CA ARG A 179 -35.74 -29.11 25.11
C ARG A 179 -35.43 -30.23 26.09
N SER A 180 -34.16 -30.42 26.43
CA SER A 180 -33.73 -31.57 27.24
C SER A 180 -33.89 -31.35 28.74
N ILE A 181 -33.80 -30.11 29.22
CA ILE A 181 -33.81 -29.83 30.67
C ILE A 181 -35.00 -28.98 31.10
N VAL A 182 -35.30 -27.92 30.37
CA VAL A 182 -36.30 -26.94 30.81
C VAL A 182 -37.74 -27.47 30.62
N VAL A 183 -38.01 -28.13 29.49
CA VAL A 183 -39.39 -28.64 29.19
C VAL A 183 -39.80 -29.76 30.15
N PRO A 184 -39.01 -30.76 30.50
CA PRO A 184 -39.40 -31.80 31.44
C PRO A 184 -39.63 -31.28 32.87
N LEU A 185 -38.85 -30.28 33.32
CA LEU A 185 -38.97 -29.67 34.66
C LEU A 185 -40.21 -28.79 34.81
N GLY A 186 -40.80 -28.30 33.74
CA GLY A 186 -42.03 -27.51 33.75
C GLY A 186 -43.33 -28.34 33.78
N GLN A 187 -43.22 -29.69 33.74
CA GLN A 187 -44.37 -30.62 33.77
C GLN A 187 -44.55 -31.33 35.14
N VAL A 188 -43.75 -31.00 36.13
CA VAL A 188 -43.88 -31.45 37.52
C VAL A 188 -44.49 -30.33 38.34
#